data_40d04c9b8bca76530f7f534b064e86c5
#
_entry.id   40d04c9b8bca76530f7f534b064e86c5
#
_cell.length_a   1.000
_cell.length_b   1.000
_cell.length_c   1.000
_cell.angle_alpha   90.00
_cell.angle_beta   90.00
_cell.angle_gamma   90.00
#
_symmetry.space_group_name_H-M   'P 1'
#
loop_
_entity.id
_entity.type
_entity.pdbx_description
1 polymer ?
#
loop_
_entity_poly.entity_id
_entity_poly.type
_entity_poly.pdbx_seq_one_letter_code
_entity_poly.pdbx_strand_id
1 'polypeptide(L)'
;MVSKTDYELITKYFLSLAPDSLPAPNGVEPAPLTQFDATRISLGADLPMVTLLKADSNGAIFVGSRDKSLLRLQDHFLVKEKYLLDSPPSYLLSHGNTMTCLEMGIMDPNDKAAGKLVEFSLSTPDKKTIIDSLKRPVYFENVDLNGDRLDDYVVCEFGNYTGKLEVFENLGNGKFKPHVIETTPGARKVALRDCNHDGQLDIVALMTQADERIILFINRGNFNFSPVTLLRFPAVYGSSYFELHDFNKDGFFDILYTNGDNNDFSPILKPYHGVRIFLNDGRQQFKESWFYPMYGASWAMARDFDEDGDLDIAAISFFPDFKKKSEQAFIYFENRDSKFYPFTTPESTGGRWLVMEVADVDHDRDVDILLGALDFKPAAGGNFEQWKKQSTSILLLKNKLR
;
A
#
# COMPACT_ATOMS: atom_id res chain seq x y z
N MET A 1 -17.70 -28.52 12.73
CA MET A 1 -16.55 -29.13 12.05
C MET A 1 -17.08 -29.96 10.90
N VAL A 2 -16.57 -29.77 9.69
CA VAL A 2 -16.90 -30.59 8.52
C VAL A 2 -16.22 -31.95 8.72
N SER A 3 -16.93 -33.08 8.46
CA SER A 3 -16.31 -34.41 8.56
C SER A 3 -15.27 -34.59 7.44
N LYS A 4 -14.31 -35.52 7.61
CA LYS A 4 -13.31 -35.84 6.58
C LYS A 4 -14.00 -36.27 5.27
N THR A 5 -15.06 -37.07 5.35
CA THR A 5 -15.83 -37.51 4.21
C THR A 5 -16.52 -36.36 3.48
N ASP A 6 -17.13 -35.41 4.23
CA ASP A 6 -17.77 -34.26 3.61
C ASP A 6 -16.73 -33.35 2.95
N TYR A 7 -15.55 -33.15 3.58
CA TYR A 7 -14.45 -32.43 2.98
C TYR A 7 -13.99 -33.03 1.66
N GLU A 8 -13.81 -34.36 1.60
CA GLU A 8 -13.44 -35.09 0.38
C GLU A 8 -14.51 -34.96 -0.73
N LEU A 9 -15.79 -35.04 -0.37
CA LEU A 9 -16.90 -34.87 -1.31
C LEU A 9 -16.97 -33.45 -1.86
N ILE A 10 -16.83 -32.43 -1.00
CA ILE A 10 -16.81 -31.02 -1.37
C ILE A 10 -15.61 -30.74 -2.29
N THR A 11 -14.43 -31.23 -1.93
CA THR A 11 -13.22 -31.06 -2.75
C THR A 11 -13.39 -31.69 -4.12
N LYS A 12 -13.92 -32.94 -4.20
CA LYS A 12 -14.18 -33.63 -5.45
C LYS A 12 -15.20 -32.89 -6.34
N TYR A 13 -16.25 -32.35 -5.73
CA TYR A 13 -17.25 -31.55 -6.43
C TYR A 13 -16.62 -30.29 -7.06
N PHE A 14 -15.87 -29.50 -6.29
CA PHE A 14 -15.22 -28.30 -6.85
C PHE A 14 -14.16 -28.63 -7.90
N LEU A 15 -13.36 -29.67 -7.69
CA LEU A 15 -12.37 -30.10 -8.70
C LEU A 15 -13.03 -30.58 -10.01
N SER A 16 -14.21 -31.17 -9.94
CA SER A 16 -14.94 -31.64 -11.15
C SER A 16 -15.52 -30.49 -11.98
N LEU A 17 -15.69 -29.32 -11.38
CA LEU A 17 -16.22 -28.12 -12.03
C LEU A 17 -15.12 -27.11 -12.37
N ALA A 18 -13.92 -27.26 -11.81
CA ALA A 18 -12.80 -26.34 -12.05
C ALA A 18 -12.28 -26.52 -13.48
N PRO A 19 -11.97 -25.45 -14.21
CA PRO A 19 -11.28 -25.58 -15.50
C PRO A 19 -9.84 -26.06 -15.27
N ASP A 20 -9.28 -26.78 -16.24
CA ASP A 20 -7.90 -27.27 -16.20
C ASP A 20 -6.87 -26.14 -16.14
N SER A 21 -7.23 -24.97 -16.64
CA SER A 21 -6.44 -23.74 -16.57
C SER A 21 -7.35 -22.52 -16.45
N LEU A 22 -6.91 -21.51 -15.70
CA LEU A 22 -7.60 -20.23 -15.70
C LEU A 22 -7.41 -19.53 -17.06
N PRO A 23 -8.44 -18.83 -17.58
CA PRO A 23 -8.29 -18.09 -18.82
C PRO A 23 -7.16 -17.05 -18.70
N ALA A 24 -6.39 -16.87 -19.77
CA ALA A 24 -5.41 -15.78 -19.81
C ALA A 24 -6.15 -14.43 -19.77
N PRO A 25 -5.65 -13.45 -19.01
CA PRO A 25 -6.26 -12.13 -19.01
C PRO A 25 -6.05 -11.43 -20.35
N ASN A 26 -7.08 -10.75 -20.82
CA ASN A 26 -7.02 -9.92 -22.02
C ASN A 26 -6.57 -8.51 -21.58
N GLY A 27 -5.26 -8.27 -21.51
CA GLY A 27 -4.67 -6.94 -21.29
C GLY A 27 -3.91 -6.48 -22.50
N VAL A 28 -3.84 -5.16 -22.69
CA VAL A 28 -2.92 -4.56 -23.67
C VAL A 28 -1.49 -4.75 -23.16
N GLU A 29 -0.59 -5.24 -24.01
CA GLU A 29 0.82 -5.38 -23.62
C GLU A 29 1.44 -3.99 -23.42
N PRO A 30 2.24 -3.78 -22.34
CA PRO A 30 2.88 -2.50 -22.11
C PRO A 30 3.88 -2.14 -23.20
N ALA A 31 3.89 -0.87 -23.63
CA ALA A 31 4.90 -0.31 -24.48
C ALA A 31 6.16 0.08 -23.66
N PRO A 32 7.32 0.32 -24.31
CA PRO A 32 8.48 0.83 -23.61
C PRO A 32 8.21 2.19 -22.96
N LEU A 33 8.56 2.32 -21.67
CA LEU A 33 8.46 3.56 -20.92
C LEU A 33 9.57 4.52 -21.35
N THR A 34 9.20 5.70 -21.80
CA THR A 34 10.15 6.72 -22.28
C THR A 34 10.14 8.01 -21.47
N GLN A 35 9.08 8.24 -20.69
CA GLN A 35 8.93 9.45 -19.87
C GLN A 35 9.90 9.49 -18.69
N PHE A 36 10.27 8.35 -18.13
CA PHE A 36 11.13 8.26 -16.96
C PHE A 36 12.49 7.64 -17.28
N ASP A 37 13.54 8.13 -16.63
CA ASP A 37 14.85 7.51 -16.61
C ASP A 37 15.00 6.60 -15.37
N ALA A 38 15.27 5.32 -15.60
CA ALA A 38 15.36 4.31 -14.55
C ALA A 38 16.77 4.19 -13.99
N THR A 39 16.93 4.35 -12.67
CA THR A 39 18.21 4.21 -11.96
C THR A 39 18.07 3.25 -10.78
N ARG A 40 18.96 2.25 -10.71
CA ARG A 40 19.04 1.29 -9.59
C ARG A 40 19.94 1.83 -8.50
N ILE A 41 19.43 1.82 -7.26
CA ILE A 41 20.13 2.31 -6.08
C ILE A 41 20.32 1.14 -5.12
N SER A 42 21.56 0.87 -4.73
CA SER A 42 21.92 -0.11 -3.69
C SER A 42 22.25 0.62 -2.40
N LEU A 43 21.65 0.20 -1.30
CA LEU A 43 21.94 0.70 0.04
C LEU A 43 22.90 -0.20 0.82
N GLY A 44 23.65 -1.06 0.11
CA GLY A 44 24.71 -1.88 0.67
C GLY A 44 24.25 -3.18 1.37
N ALA A 45 22.97 -3.54 1.23
CA ALA A 45 22.48 -4.84 1.72
C ALA A 45 22.72 -5.94 0.68
N ASP A 46 23.22 -7.11 1.10
CA ASP A 46 23.39 -8.27 0.22
C ASP A 46 22.07 -8.73 -0.40
N LEU A 47 21.00 -8.59 0.36
CA LEU A 47 19.62 -8.86 -0.06
C LEU A 47 18.72 -7.73 0.42
N PRO A 48 18.19 -6.89 -0.48
CA PRO A 48 17.29 -5.82 -0.12
C PRO A 48 15.99 -6.34 0.52
N MET A 49 15.58 -5.70 1.61
CA MET A 49 14.37 -6.05 2.35
C MET A 49 13.63 -4.79 2.80
N VAL A 50 13.37 -3.89 1.86
CA VAL A 50 12.69 -2.61 2.12
C VAL A 50 11.23 -2.87 2.49
N THR A 51 10.80 -2.32 3.62
CA THR A 51 9.43 -2.44 4.15
C THR A 51 8.68 -1.11 4.14
N LEU A 52 9.41 -0.01 3.97
CA LEU A 52 8.90 1.35 3.98
C LEU A 52 9.72 2.22 3.03
N LEU A 53 9.04 3.00 2.20
CA LEU A 53 9.55 4.19 1.53
C LEU A 53 8.65 5.36 1.86
N LYS A 54 9.23 6.52 2.20
CA LYS A 54 8.49 7.74 2.44
C LYS A 54 9.35 8.96 2.15
N ALA A 55 8.83 9.88 1.36
CA ALA A 55 9.38 11.21 1.20
C ALA A 55 8.77 12.18 2.22
N ASP A 56 9.55 13.06 2.81
CA ASP A 56 9.02 14.18 3.58
C ASP A 56 8.80 15.41 2.69
N SER A 57 8.17 16.45 3.24
CA SER A 57 7.89 17.68 2.53
C SER A 57 9.15 18.48 2.12
N ASN A 58 10.34 18.11 2.59
CA ASN A 58 11.61 18.71 2.23
C ASN A 58 12.42 17.84 1.25
N GLY A 59 11.80 16.78 0.69
CA GLY A 59 12.42 15.87 -0.26
C GLY A 59 13.37 14.84 0.37
N ALA A 60 13.52 14.77 1.70
CA ALA A 60 14.30 13.70 2.32
C ALA A 60 13.55 12.36 2.22
N ILE A 61 14.28 11.32 1.82
CA ILE A 61 13.72 9.97 1.63
C ILE A 61 14.04 9.11 2.85
N PHE A 62 13.00 8.51 3.42
CA PHE A 62 13.12 7.53 4.49
C PHE A 62 12.94 6.12 3.95
N VAL A 63 13.86 5.23 4.30
CA VAL A 63 13.86 3.83 3.87
C VAL A 63 13.89 2.94 5.09
N GLY A 64 12.80 2.25 5.33
CA GLY A 64 12.70 1.25 6.37
C GLY A 64 13.03 -0.15 5.85
N SER A 65 13.61 -1.00 6.68
CA SER A 65 13.98 -2.36 6.31
C SER A 65 13.53 -3.40 7.34
N ARG A 66 13.36 -4.63 6.88
CA ARG A 66 13.03 -5.78 7.72
C ARG A 66 14.07 -6.04 8.81
N ASP A 67 15.31 -5.60 8.63
CA ASP A 67 16.39 -5.67 9.63
C ASP A 67 16.23 -4.66 10.77
N LYS A 68 15.08 -3.94 10.83
CA LYS A 68 14.73 -2.95 11.85
C LYS A 68 15.51 -1.64 11.72
N SER A 69 16.12 -1.38 10.59
CA SER A 69 16.73 -0.09 10.31
C SER A 69 15.74 0.86 9.63
N LEU A 70 15.86 2.14 9.96
CA LEU A 70 15.26 3.25 9.24
C LEU A 70 16.40 4.19 8.83
N LEU A 71 16.59 4.34 7.52
CA LEU A 71 17.59 5.21 6.93
C LEU A 71 16.93 6.51 6.50
N ARG A 72 17.57 7.63 6.77
CA ARG A 72 17.27 8.92 6.14
C ARG A 72 18.31 9.18 5.07
N LEU A 73 17.87 9.32 3.84
CA LEU A 73 18.71 9.62 2.70
C LEU A 73 18.69 11.14 2.43
N GLN A 74 19.78 11.63 1.88
CA GLN A 74 19.92 12.98 1.35
C GLN A 74 20.23 12.93 -0.14
N ASP A 75 20.63 14.05 -0.73
CA ASP A 75 20.98 14.18 -2.15
C ASP A 75 21.76 12.99 -2.66
N HIS A 76 21.42 12.53 -3.88
CA HIS A 76 22.00 11.35 -4.53
C HIS A 76 21.84 10.05 -3.73
N PHE A 77 20.81 9.93 -2.89
CA PHE A 77 20.49 8.74 -2.07
C PHE A 77 21.60 8.31 -1.10
N LEU A 78 22.44 9.24 -0.67
CA LEU A 78 23.44 8.98 0.35
C LEU A 78 22.81 8.86 1.74
N VAL A 79 23.21 7.83 2.50
CA VAL A 79 22.73 7.66 3.88
C VAL A 79 23.27 8.79 4.77
N LYS A 80 22.37 9.66 5.23
CA LYS A 80 22.68 10.73 6.17
C LYS A 80 22.59 10.27 7.61
N GLU A 81 21.55 9.55 7.94
CA GLU A 81 21.25 9.09 9.30
C GLU A 81 20.69 7.67 9.27
N LYS A 82 20.98 6.93 10.34
CA LYS A 82 20.44 5.58 10.56
C LYS A 82 19.87 5.48 11.97
N TYR A 83 18.58 5.15 12.03
CA TYR A 83 17.86 4.88 13.26
C TYR A 83 17.65 3.38 13.42
N LEU A 84 17.84 2.87 14.65
CA LEU A 84 17.56 1.48 14.98
C LEU A 84 16.21 1.39 15.70
N LEU A 85 15.34 0.54 15.18
CA LEU A 85 14.00 0.29 15.67
C LEU A 85 13.93 -1.01 16.48
N ASP A 86 12.84 -1.22 17.22
CA ASP A 86 12.63 -2.49 17.93
C ASP A 86 12.11 -3.58 16.97
N SER A 87 11.45 -3.17 15.90
CA SER A 87 10.92 -4.08 14.86
C SER A 87 10.85 -3.40 13.48
N PRO A 88 10.56 -4.15 12.40
CA PRO A 88 10.46 -3.57 11.07
C PRO A 88 9.46 -2.42 11.00
N PRO A 89 9.81 -1.26 10.41
CA PRO A 89 8.85 -0.19 10.19
C PRO A 89 7.89 -0.53 9.05
N SER A 90 6.61 -0.17 9.21
CA SER A 90 5.58 -0.36 8.20
C SER A 90 5.08 0.93 7.56
N TYR A 91 5.06 2.01 8.31
CA TYR A 91 4.61 3.32 7.84
C TYR A 91 5.23 4.46 8.65
N LEU A 92 5.33 5.64 8.04
CA LEU A 92 5.93 6.82 8.66
C LEU A 92 5.23 8.08 8.17
N LEU A 93 4.99 9.00 9.09
CA LEU A 93 4.63 10.38 8.80
C LEU A 93 5.67 11.31 9.42
N SER A 94 6.05 12.36 8.69
CA SER A 94 6.93 13.41 9.19
C SER A 94 6.17 14.72 9.31
N HIS A 95 6.37 15.43 10.39
CA HIS A 95 5.82 16.75 10.62
C HIS A 95 6.90 17.67 11.20
N GLY A 96 7.40 18.58 10.37
CA GLY A 96 8.51 19.45 10.75
C GLY A 96 9.76 18.68 11.18
N ASN A 97 10.16 18.80 12.44
CA ASN A 97 11.33 18.11 13.01
C ASN A 97 10.97 16.78 13.71
N THR A 98 9.74 16.34 13.62
CA THR A 98 9.25 15.11 14.29
C THR A 98 8.85 14.07 13.26
N MET A 99 9.23 12.82 13.49
CA MET A 99 8.77 11.65 12.74
C MET A 99 7.95 10.76 13.65
N THR A 100 6.78 10.35 13.18
CA THR A 100 5.98 9.29 13.80
C THR A 100 6.08 8.06 12.94
N CYS A 101 6.55 6.95 13.51
CA CYS A 101 6.82 5.71 12.81
C CYS A 101 6.04 4.55 13.44
N LEU A 102 5.47 3.71 12.59
CA LEU A 102 4.78 2.50 12.99
C LEU A 102 5.74 1.32 12.92
N GLU A 103 6.09 0.76 14.07
CA GLU A 103 6.85 -0.47 14.22
C GLU A 103 5.89 -1.68 14.21
N MET A 104 6.03 -2.56 13.22
CA MET A 104 5.07 -3.65 12.96
C MET A 104 5.06 -4.75 14.04
N GLY A 105 6.13 -4.87 14.81
CA GLY A 105 6.38 -6.03 15.66
C GLY A 105 6.94 -7.20 14.85
N ILE A 106 6.19 -8.26 14.66
CA ILE A 106 6.58 -9.39 13.82
C ILE A 106 5.95 -9.21 12.44
N MET A 107 6.78 -9.18 11.39
CA MET A 107 6.31 -8.98 10.01
C MET A 107 5.52 -10.18 9.48
N ASP A 108 5.94 -11.41 9.81
CA ASP A 108 5.24 -12.62 9.36
C ASP A 108 3.85 -12.74 10.02
N PRO A 109 2.87 -13.41 9.38
CA PRO A 109 1.50 -13.50 9.89
C PRO A 109 1.42 -13.99 11.33
N ASN A 110 0.84 -13.18 12.22
CA ASN A 110 0.70 -13.48 13.65
C ASN A 110 -0.29 -12.53 14.33
N ASP A 111 -0.72 -12.87 15.56
CA ASP A 111 -1.63 -12.09 16.39
C ASP A 111 -0.98 -11.53 17.67
N LYS A 112 0.37 -11.50 17.73
CA LYS A 112 1.08 -10.95 18.88
C LYS A 112 0.97 -9.43 18.93
N ALA A 113 0.67 -8.91 20.09
CA ALA A 113 0.61 -7.47 20.36
C ALA A 113 2.02 -6.90 20.61
N ALA A 114 2.87 -6.93 19.55
CA ALA A 114 4.27 -6.51 19.62
C ALA A 114 4.58 -5.25 18.79
N GLY A 115 3.58 -4.71 18.09
CA GLY A 115 3.70 -3.47 17.33
C GLY A 115 3.60 -2.24 18.22
N LYS A 116 4.14 -1.12 17.72
CA LYS A 116 4.18 0.17 18.44
C LYS A 116 4.06 1.33 17.47
N LEU A 117 3.50 2.42 17.96
CA LEU A 117 3.66 3.74 17.36
C LEU A 117 4.71 4.51 18.16
N VAL A 118 5.76 4.98 17.49
CA VAL A 118 6.89 5.66 18.12
C VAL A 118 7.15 7.01 17.48
N GLU A 119 7.63 7.95 18.27
CA GLU A 119 8.00 9.28 17.83
C GLU A 119 9.51 9.48 17.99
N PHE A 120 10.12 10.11 16.99
CA PHE A 120 11.52 10.53 16.98
C PHE A 120 11.63 12.03 16.69
N SER A 121 12.62 12.65 17.27
CA SER A 121 13.07 13.95 16.79
C SER A 121 14.19 13.77 15.76
N LEU A 122 14.15 14.54 14.67
CA LEU A 122 15.24 14.58 13.68
C LEU A 122 16.52 15.25 14.24
N SER A 123 16.41 15.97 15.36
CA SER A 123 17.54 16.68 16.00
C SER A 123 18.15 15.94 17.17
N THR A 124 17.46 14.94 17.73
CA THR A 124 17.93 14.14 18.86
C THR A 124 17.64 12.67 18.62
N PRO A 125 18.50 11.73 19.08
CA PRO A 125 18.29 10.30 18.88
C PRO A 125 17.18 9.71 19.78
N ASP A 126 16.45 10.57 20.50
CA ASP A 126 15.47 10.14 21.49
C ASP A 126 14.23 9.56 20.80
N LYS A 127 13.94 8.30 21.09
CA LYS A 127 12.73 7.60 20.67
C LYS A 127 11.74 7.51 21.81
N LYS A 128 10.50 7.94 21.57
CA LYS A 128 9.40 7.86 22.53
C LYS A 128 8.31 6.93 21.99
N THR A 129 7.91 5.92 22.76
CA THR A 129 6.72 5.15 22.45
C THR A 129 5.47 5.96 22.77
N ILE A 130 4.59 6.14 21.78
CA ILE A 130 3.31 6.82 21.91
C ILE A 130 2.21 5.82 22.24
N ILE A 131 2.11 4.74 21.46
CA ILE A 131 1.14 3.66 21.61
C ILE A 131 1.89 2.36 21.50
N ASP A 132 1.59 1.40 22.35
CA ASP A 132 2.18 0.07 22.35
C ASP A 132 1.12 -1.04 22.22
N SER A 133 1.58 -2.29 22.21
CA SER A 133 0.71 -3.47 22.20
C SER A 133 -0.22 -3.57 21.00
N LEU A 134 0.20 -3.04 19.85
CA LEU A 134 -0.53 -3.13 18.58
C LEU A 134 -0.29 -4.50 17.92
N LYS A 135 -1.34 -5.03 17.26
CA LYS A 135 -1.29 -6.33 16.56
C LYS A 135 -0.95 -6.14 15.09
N ARG A 136 0.34 -6.30 14.75
CA ARG A 136 0.85 -6.21 13.37
C ARG A 136 0.29 -4.98 12.64
N PRO A 137 0.52 -3.76 13.19
CA PRO A 137 0.02 -2.54 12.59
C PRO A 137 0.76 -2.26 11.27
N VAL A 138 0.04 -1.78 10.24
CA VAL A 138 0.57 -1.62 8.89
C VAL A 138 0.41 -0.21 8.32
N TYR A 139 -0.53 0.56 8.86
CA TYR A 139 -0.82 1.91 8.39
C TYR A 139 -1.42 2.75 9.51
N PHE A 140 -1.22 4.06 9.48
CA PHE A 140 -1.91 5.01 10.35
C PHE A 140 -2.07 6.37 9.68
N GLU A 141 -3.02 7.15 10.15
CA GLU A 141 -3.16 8.58 9.90
C GLU A 141 -3.23 9.31 11.24
N ASN A 142 -2.81 10.58 11.26
CA ASN A 142 -2.99 11.45 12.40
C ASN A 142 -3.74 12.72 12.00
N VAL A 143 -4.77 13.06 12.76
CA VAL A 143 -5.63 14.21 12.51
C VAL A 143 -6.53 14.47 13.73
N ASP A 144 -6.92 15.72 13.96
CA ASP A 144 -7.95 16.07 14.93
C ASP A 144 -9.34 15.63 14.40
N LEU A 145 -9.88 14.54 14.95
CA LEU A 145 -11.18 13.97 14.56
C LEU A 145 -12.36 14.52 15.36
N ASN A 146 -12.11 15.17 16.50
CA ASN A 146 -13.17 15.63 17.43
C ASN A 146 -13.24 17.16 17.56
N GLY A 147 -12.30 17.91 16.95
CA GLY A 147 -12.26 19.37 16.95
C GLY A 147 -11.62 19.97 18.20
N ASP A 148 -10.86 19.20 18.99
CA ASP A 148 -10.22 19.68 20.24
C ASP A 148 -8.80 20.24 20.02
N ARG A 149 -8.29 20.21 18.78
CA ARG A 149 -6.96 20.66 18.33
C ARG A 149 -5.80 19.77 18.80
N LEU A 150 -6.09 18.55 19.17
CA LEU A 150 -5.09 17.53 19.43
C LEU A 150 -5.23 16.44 18.32
N ASP A 151 -4.13 16.10 17.68
CA ASP A 151 -4.16 15.06 16.66
C ASP A 151 -4.39 13.68 17.30
N ASP A 152 -5.44 13.00 16.84
CA ASP A 152 -5.75 11.61 17.13
C ASP A 152 -5.02 10.68 16.15
N TYR A 153 -4.93 9.39 16.46
CA TYR A 153 -4.34 8.40 15.56
C TYR A 153 -5.38 7.37 15.11
N VAL A 154 -5.57 7.24 13.80
CA VAL A 154 -6.33 6.14 13.20
C VAL A 154 -5.36 5.05 12.81
N VAL A 155 -5.42 3.88 13.45
CA VAL A 155 -4.42 2.82 13.29
C VAL A 155 -5.04 1.57 12.69
N CYS A 156 -4.44 1.07 11.60
CA CYS A 156 -4.78 -0.19 10.96
C CYS A 156 -3.96 -1.32 11.59
N GLU A 157 -4.56 -2.06 12.52
CA GLU A 157 -3.99 -3.29 13.07
C GLU A 157 -4.40 -4.48 12.19
N PHE A 158 -3.53 -4.83 11.23
CA PHE A 158 -3.81 -5.90 10.27
C PHE A 158 -4.02 -7.25 10.96
N GLY A 159 -3.15 -7.57 11.95
CA GLY A 159 -3.20 -8.83 12.69
C GLY A 159 -2.99 -10.06 11.79
N ASN A 160 -3.71 -11.14 12.11
CA ASN A 160 -3.83 -12.35 11.34
C ASN A 160 -5.26 -12.92 11.51
N TYR A 161 -5.57 -13.56 12.62
CA TYR A 161 -6.94 -13.96 13.00
C TYR A 161 -7.63 -12.89 13.86
N THR A 162 -6.84 -12.06 14.52
CA THR A 162 -7.31 -10.96 15.35
C THR A 162 -6.57 -9.69 14.95
N GLY A 163 -7.30 -8.70 14.52
CA GLY A 163 -6.85 -7.37 14.15
C GLY A 163 -8.02 -6.42 14.33
N LYS A 164 -7.86 -5.16 14.01
CA LYS A 164 -8.92 -4.16 14.15
C LYS A 164 -8.56 -2.85 13.46
N LEU A 165 -9.55 -2.03 13.20
CA LEU A 165 -9.37 -0.61 12.96
C LEU A 165 -9.70 0.14 14.25
N GLU A 166 -8.80 0.98 14.72
CA GLU A 166 -8.93 1.67 16.00
C GLU A 166 -8.52 3.13 15.87
N VAL A 167 -9.25 4.00 16.58
CA VAL A 167 -8.86 5.39 16.79
C VAL A 167 -8.35 5.55 18.21
N PHE A 168 -7.20 6.18 18.37
CA PHE A 168 -6.64 6.57 19.66
C PHE A 168 -6.87 8.06 19.86
N GLU A 169 -7.89 8.41 20.64
CA GLU A 169 -8.21 9.77 21.07
C GLU A 169 -7.08 10.34 21.91
N ASN A 170 -6.53 11.46 21.51
CA ASN A 170 -5.48 12.17 22.25
C ASN A 170 -6.07 13.01 23.37
N LEU A 171 -5.85 12.63 24.61
CA LEU A 171 -6.32 13.35 25.80
C LEU A 171 -5.33 14.42 26.29
N GLY A 172 -4.27 14.70 25.52
CA GLY A 172 -3.16 15.53 25.95
C GLY A 172 -2.22 14.83 26.96
N ASN A 173 -1.07 15.48 27.23
CA ASN A 173 -0.05 15.00 28.17
C ASN A 173 0.44 13.56 27.88
N GLY A 174 0.41 13.15 26.59
CA GLY A 174 0.84 11.80 26.15
C GLY A 174 -0.10 10.66 26.58
N LYS A 175 -1.36 10.97 26.84
CA LYS A 175 -2.38 9.96 27.17
C LYS A 175 -3.30 9.76 25.97
N PHE A 176 -3.58 8.50 25.64
CA PHE A 176 -4.47 8.11 24.58
C PHE A 176 -5.57 7.19 25.08
N LYS A 177 -6.77 7.33 24.53
CA LYS A 177 -7.92 6.47 24.81
C LYS A 177 -8.33 5.75 23.53
N PRO A 178 -8.33 4.41 23.52
CA PRO A 178 -8.69 3.63 22.36
C PRO A 178 -10.21 3.60 22.11
N HIS A 179 -10.60 3.71 20.85
CA HIS A 179 -11.96 3.54 20.34
C HIS A 179 -11.91 2.53 19.17
N VAL A 180 -12.42 1.33 19.37
CA VAL A 180 -12.47 0.29 18.34
C VAL A 180 -13.58 0.65 17.34
N ILE A 181 -13.21 0.80 16.08
CA ILE A 181 -14.11 1.15 14.97
C ILE A 181 -14.60 -0.10 14.25
N GLU A 182 -13.67 -1.06 13.99
CA GLU A 182 -13.98 -2.33 13.33
C GLU A 182 -13.19 -3.45 14.01
N THR A 183 -13.85 -4.56 14.32
CA THR A 183 -13.25 -5.68 15.08
C THR A 183 -12.72 -6.80 14.19
N THR A 184 -12.97 -6.74 12.87
CA THR A 184 -12.45 -7.74 11.94
C THR A 184 -10.97 -7.49 11.62
N PRO A 185 -10.15 -8.55 11.45
CA PRO A 185 -8.76 -8.40 11.05
C PRO A 185 -8.63 -7.91 9.60
N GLY A 186 -7.42 -7.48 9.23
CA GLY A 186 -7.11 -7.09 7.87
C GLY A 186 -7.34 -5.62 7.55
N ALA A 187 -7.42 -4.73 8.56
CA ALA A 187 -7.35 -3.30 8.33
C ALA A 187 -6.01 -2.96 7.66
N ARG A 188 -6.06 -2.55 6.38
CA ARG A 188 -4.87 -2.40 5.54
C ARG A 188 -4.44 -0.97 5.34
N LYS A 189 -5.40 -0.09 5.05
CA LYS A 189 -5.18 1.33 4.78
C LYS A 189 -6.46 2.10 5.07
N VAL A 190 -6.31 3.36 5.47
CA VAL A 190 -7.40 4.33 5.58
C VAL A 190 -7.11 5.56 4.74
N ALA A 191 -8.18 6.28 4.41
CA ALA A 191 -8.15 7.63 3.88
C ALA A 191 -9.16 8.47 4.66
N LEU A 192 -8.80 9.70 5.00
CA LEU A 192 -9.65 10.63 5.75
C LEU A 192 -10.23 11.68 4.81
N ARG A 193 -11.54 11.83 4.82
CA ARG A 193 -12.24 12.78 3.96
C ARG A 193 -13.62 13.09 4.54
N ASP A 194 -14.07 14.32 4.44
CA ASP A 194 -15.48 14.67 4.65
C ASP A 194 -16.29 14.19 3.43
N CYS A 195 -16.91 13.00 3.57
CA CYS A 195 -17.62 12.31 2.49
C CYS A 195 -19.10 12.70 2.39
N ASN A 196 -19.64 13.34 3.41
CA ASN A 196 -21.05 13.74 3.50
C ASN A 196 -21.23 15.27 3.54
N HIS A 197 -20.11 16.03 3.51
CA HIS A 197 -20.07 17.50 3.55
C HIS A 197 -20.69 18.10 4.83
N ASP A 198 -20.52 17.42 5.98
CA ASP A 198 -20.95 17.91 7.28
C ASP A 198 -19.87 18.68 8.06
N GLY A 199 -18.67 18.78 7.50
CA GLY A 199 -17.52 19.47 8.06
C GLY A 199 -16.69 18.60 9.01
N GLN A 200 -17.04 17.33 9.21
CA GLN A 200 -16.25 16.36 9.98
C GLN A 200 -15.54 15.38 9.04
N LEU A 201 -14.34 14.95 9.41
CA LEU A 201 -13.63 13.94 8.65
C LEU A 201 -14.20 12.55 8.95
N ASP A 202 -14.57 11.84 7.89
CA ASP A 202 -14.96 10.45 7.90
C ASP A 202 -13.72 9.56 7.63
N ILE A 203 -13.84 8.26 7.90
CA ILE A 203 -12.78 7.29 7.67
C ILE A 203 -13.22 6.32 6.57
N VAL A 204 -12.51 6.29 5.44
CA VAL A 204 -12.67 5.25 4.42
C VAL A 204 -11.57 4.21 4.65
N ALA A 205 -11.94 2.95 4.85
CA ALA A 205 -11.00 1.89 5.19
C ALA A 205 -11.07 0.71 4.22
N LEU A 206 -9.92 0.15 3.87
CA LEU A 206 -9.78 -1.11 3.16
C LEU A 206 -9.57 -2.25 4.17
N MET A 207 -10.51 -3.19 4.19
CA MET A 207 -10.44 -4.43 4.95
C MET A 207 -10.14 -5.59 3.99
N THR A 208 -9.12 -6.40 4.30
CA THR A 208 -8.54 -7.34 3.32
C THR A 208 -8.50 -8.79 3.77
N GLN A 209 -9.08 -9.12 4.93
CA GLN A 209 -9.13 -10.51 5.40
C GLN A 209 -10.56 -11.01 5.51
N ALA A 210 -10.82 -12.18 4.95
CA ALA A 210 -12.09 -12.91 4.96
C ALA A 210 -13.26 -12.16 4.32
N ASP A 211 -13.58 -10.95 4.74
CA ASP A 211 -14.62 -10.07 4.20
C ASP A 211 -13.95 -8.84 3.56
N GLU A 212 -13.44 -9.02 2.35
CA GLU A 212 -12.74 -7.97 1.63
C GLU A 212 -13.70 -6.87 1.20
N ARG A 213 -13.46 -5.64 1.68
CA ARG A 213 -14.36 -4.52 1.42
C ARG A 213 -13.69 -3.17 1.60
N ILE A 214 -14.22 -2.16 0.91
CA ILE A 214 -14.00 -0.76 1.23
C ILE A 214 -15.23 -0.27 1.99
N ILE A 215 -15.00 0.26 3.18
CA ILE A 215 -16.06 0.69 4.11
C ILE A 215 -15.83 2.15 4.50
N LEU A 216 -16.90 2.93 4.47
CA LEU A 216 -16.95 4.30 4.96
C LEU A 216 -17.53 4.28 6.38
N PHE A 217 -16.78 4.83 7.32
CA PHE A 217 -17.22 5.09 8.69
C PHE A 217 -17.56 6.58 8.81
N ILE A 218 -18.83 6.91 8.75
CA ILE A 218 -19.31 8.29 8.86
C ILE A 218 -19.15 8.75 10.31
N ASN A 219 -18.42 9.83 10.52
CA ASN A 219 -18.21 10.44 11.83
C ASN A 219 -19.51 11.11 12.32
N ARG A 220 -19.96 10.74 13.51
CA ARG A 220 -21.15 11.30 14.16
C ARG A 220 -20.80 12.13 15.39
N GLY A 221 -19.52 12.48 15.52
CA GLY A 221 -18.96 13.15 16.68
C GLY A 221 -18.69 12.21 17.86
N ASN A 222 -17.84 12.67 18.78
CA ASN A 222 -17.47 11.92 19.99
C ASN A 222 -17.00 10.47 19.72
N PHE A 223 -16.25 10.25 18.63
CA PHE A 223 -15.74 8.94 18.20
C PHE A 223 -16.84 7.89 17.97
N ASN A 224 -18.03 8.35 17.61
CA ASN A 224 -19.13 7.49 17.21
C ASN A 224 -19.19 7.45 15.67
N PHE A 225 -19.04 6.27 15.08
CA PHE A 225 -18.97 6.09 13.63
C PHE A 225 -20.10 5.18 13.12
N SER A 226 -20.72 5.57 12.00
CA SER A 226 -21.76 4.77 11.32
C SER A 226 -21.16 4.11 10.09
N PRO A 227 -21.07 2.75 10.01
CA PRO A 227 -20.46 2.05 8.88
C PRO A 227 -21.39 1.99 7.66
N VAL A 228 -20.83 2.21 6.47
CA VAL A 228 -21.47 2.03 5.17
C VAL A 228 -20.49 1.28 4.26
N THR A 229 -20.83 0.08 3.80
CA THR A 229 -20.00 -0.65 2.83
C THR A 229 -20.13 -0.01 1.46
N LEU A 230 -19.03 0.53 0.92
CA LEU A 230 -18.99 1.14 -0.40
C LEU A 230 -18.78 0.08 -1.50
N LEU A 231 -17.84 -0.83 -1.29
CA LEU A 231 -17.52 -1.93 -2.20
C LEU A 231 -17.25 -3.20 -1.39
N ARG A 232 -17.68 -4.35 -1.91
CA ARG A 232 -17.36 -5.66 -1.35
C ARG A 232 -16.82 -6.57 -2.45
N PHE A 233 -15.74 -7.27 -2.16
CA PHE A 233 -15.04 -8.13 -3.10
C PHE A 233 -15.09 -9.58 -2.67
N PRO A 234 -14.99 -10.53 -3.62
CA PRO A 234 -14.76 -11.94 -3.28
C PRO A 234 -13.49 -12.11 -2.45
N ALA A 235 -13.51 -12.93 -1.42
CA ALA A 235 -12.35 -13.18 -0.53
C ALA A 235 -11.10 -13.78 -1.23
N VAL A 236 -11.22 -14.17 -2.49
CA VAL A 236 -10.12 -14.66 -3.33
C VAL A 236 -9.44 -13.56 -4.15
N TYR A 237 -9.92 -12.32 -4.05
CA TYR A 237 -9.36 -11.21 -4.82
C TYR A 237 -7.99 -10.78 -4.31
N GLY A 238 -7.74 -10.86 -3.01
CA GLY A 238 -6.49 -10.42 -2.39
C GLY A 238 -6.33 -8.91 -2.48
N SER A 239 -7.32 -8.19 -1.94
CA SER A 239 -7.31 -6.72 -1.86
C SER A 239 -6.03 -6.21 -1.22
N SER A 240 -5.37 -5.22 -1.81
CA SER A 240 -4.02 -4.81 -1.38
C SER A 240 -3.85 -3.32 -1.15
N TYR A 241 -4.47 -2.46 -1.95
CA TYR A 241 -4.31 -1.01 -1.81
C TYR A 241 -5.50 -0.25 -2.40
N PHE A 242 -5.69 1.02 -1.99
CA PHE A 242 -6.63 1.95 -2.61
C PHE A 242 -6.21 3.40 -2.42
N GLU A 243 -6.67 4.29 -3.31
CA GLU A 243 -6.65 5.75 -3.17
C GLU A 243 -8.00 6.34 -3.56
N LEU A 244 -8.27 7.56 -3.09
CA LEU A 244 -9.45 8.34 -3.41
C LEU A 244 -9.07 9.54 -4.27
N HIS A 245 -9.59 9.59 -5.49
CA HIS A 245 -9.34 10.68 -6.45
C HIS A 245 -10.62 10.98 -7.22
N ASP A 246 -10.70 12.13 -7.85
CA ASP A 246 -11.74 12.50 -8.79
C ASP A 246 -11.20 12.30 -10.22
N PHE A 247 -11.39 11.09 -10.78
CA PHE A 247 -10.86 10.73 -12.11
C PHE A 247 -11.64 11.33 -13.26
N ASN A 248 -12.93 11.60 -13.07
CA ASN A 248 -13.81 12.11 -14.11
C ASN A 248 -14.12 13.62 -13.96
N LYS A 249 -13.53 14.28 -12.96
CA LYS A 249 -13.66 15.71 -12.66
C LYS A 249 -15.12 16.16 -12.40
N ASP A 250 -15.93 15.29 -11.79
CA ASP A 250 -17.31 15.56 -11.43
C ASP A 250 -17.49 16.13 -9.99
N GLY A 251 -16.39 16.23 -9.23
CA GLY A 251 -16.37 16.75 -7.87
C GLY A 251 -16.59 15.69 -6.79
N PHE A 252 -16.87 14.45 -7.15
CA PHE A 252 -16.99 13.33 -6.22
C PHE A 252 -15.72 12.49 -6.24
N PHE A 253 -15.41 11.85 -5.11
CA PHE A 253 -14.26 10.95 -5.10
C PHE A 253 -14.61 9.60 -5.71
N ASP A 254 -13.70 9.12 -6.54
CA ASP A 254 -13.66 7.78 -7.10
C ASP A 254 -12.64 6.94 -6.34
N ILE A 255 -12.60 5.65 -6.61
CA ILE A 255 -11.70 4.71 -5.95
C ILE A 255 -10.76 4.09 -6.98
N LEU A 256 -9.44 4.34 -6.82
CA LEU A 256 -8.38 3.52 -7.41
C LEU A 256 -8.14 2.33 -6.47
N TYR A 257 -8.12 1.12 -7.01
CA TYR A 257 -8.03 -0.10 -6.20
C TYR A 257 -7.12 -1.13 -6.85
N THR A 258 -6.34 -1.84 -6.04
CA THR A 258 -5.56 -3.00 -6.46
C THR A 258 -5.94 -4.25 -5.70
N ASN A 259 -5.86 -5.37 -6.39
CA ASN A 259 -5.99 -6.69 -5.80
C ASN A 259 -5.00 -7.66 -6.44
N GLY A 260 -4.24 -8.36 -5.61
CA GLY A 260 -3.17 -9.22 -6.11
C GLY A 260 -2.44 -9.99 -5.02
N ASP A 261 -2.88 -9.92 -3.75
CA ASP A 261 -2.28 -10.75 -2.71
C ASP A 261 -2.54 -12.23 -3.04
N ASN A 262 -1.45 -12.99 -3.10
CA ASN A 262 -1.44 -14.36 -3.60
C ASN A 262 -0.64 -15.30 -2.69
N ASN A 263 -0.39 -14.89 -1.45
CA ASN A 263 0.54 -15.60 -0.55
C ASN A 263 -0.13 -16.66 0.34
N ASP A 264 -1.47 -16.62 0.52
CA ASP A 264 -2.12 -17.39 1.59
C ASP A 264 -2.18 -18.90 1.32
N PHE A 265 -2.59 -19.34 0.12
CA PHE A 265 -2.88 -20.76 -0.14
C PHE A 265 -2.18 -21.32 -1.36
N SER A 266 -2.03 -20.56 -2.42
CA SER A 266 -1.45 -21.01 -3.67
C SER A 266 -0.97 -19.86 -4.54
N PRO A 267 0.31 -19.81 -4.91
CA PRO A 267 0.87 -18.75 -5.76
C PRO A 267 0.50 -18.96 -7.24
N ILE A 268 -0.77 -19.26 -7.54
CA ILE A 268 -1.27 -19.36 -8.91
C ILE A 268 -1.60 -17.97 -9.45
N LEU A 269 -1.34 -17.79 -10.76
CA LEU A 269 -1.68 -16.57 -11.47
C LEU A 269 -3.20 -16.47 -11.64
N LYS A 270 -3.80 -15.41 -11.13
CA LYS A 270 -5.25 -15.19 -11.14
C LYS A 270 -5.60 -14.06 -12.11
N PRO A 271 -6.40 -14.32 -13.16
CA PRO A 271 -6.67 -13.35 -14.23
C PRO A 271 -7.52 -12.16 -13.79
N TYR A 272 -8.11 -12.21 -12.61
CA TYR A 272 -8.88 -11.13 -12.00
C TYR A 272 -8.06 -10.24 -11.06
N HIS A 273 -6.76 -10.56 -10.86
CA HIS A 273 -5.83 -9.64 -10.21
C HIS A 273 -5.56 -8.45 -11.11
N GLY A 274 -5.44 -7.27 -10.53
CA GLY A 274 -5.14 -6.08 -11.31
C GLY A 274 -5.40 -4.75 -10.62
N VAL A 275 -5.45 -3.73 -11.45
CA VAL A 275 -5.73 -2.34 -11.09
C VAL A 275 -7.11 -1.98 -11.60
N ARG A 276 -7.92 -1.31 -10.77
CA ARG A 276 -9.29 -0.90 -11.09
C ARG A 276 -9.57 0.53 -10.69
N ILE A 277 -10.47 1.17 -11.45
CA ILE A 277 -11.10 2.42 -11.09
C ILE A 277 -12.60 2.16 -10.94
N PHE A 278 -13.16 2.59 -9.82
CA PHE A 278 -14.59 2.60 -9.57
C PHE A 278 -15.05 4.05 -9.48
N LEU A 279 -15.91 4.48 -10.41
CA LEU A 279 -16.50 5.82 -10.40
C LEU A 279 -17.71 5.89 -9.47
N ASN A 280 -17.80 6.99 -8.75
CA ASN A 280 -18.89 7.34 -7.84
C ASN A 280 -19.99 8.11 -8.59
N ASP A 281 -21.24 7.78 -8.36
CA ASP A 281 -22.38 8.51 -8.95
C ASP A 281 -22.82 9.75 -8.13
N GLY A 282 -22.01 10.17 -7.16
CA GLY A 282 -22.33 11.24 -6.21
C GLY A 282 -23.28 10.84 -5.09
N ARG A 283 -23.73 9.57 -5.06
CA ARG A 283 -24.58 9.00 -4.00
C ARG A 283 -23.93 7.85 -3.27
N GLN A 284 -22.59 7.80 -3.36
CA GLN A 284 -21.77 6.71 -2.79
C GLN A 284 -22.08 5.33 -3.40
N GLN A 285 -22.59 5.29 -4.65
CA GLN A 285 -22.73 4.09 -5.44
C GLN A 285 -21.56 4.02 -6.43
N PHE A 286 -20.78 2.98 -6.34
CA PHE A 286 -19.55 2.83 -7.12
C PHE A 286 -19.72 1.80 -8.24
N LYS A 287 -19.25 2.13 -9.44
CA LYS A 287 -19.27 1.23 -10.59
C LYS A 287 -17.87 1.11 -11.18
N GLU A 288 -17.40 -0.11 -11.44
CA GLU A 288 -16.16 -0.34 -12.17
C GLU A 288 -16.23 0.31 -13.55
N SER A 289 -15.32 1.24 -13.81
CA SER A 289 -15.19 1.96 -15.09
C SER A 289 -14.00 1.50 -15.90
N TRP A 290 -12.94 1.01 -15.22
CA TRP A 290 -11.73 0.54 -15.85
C TRP A 290 -11.10 -0.60 -15.06
N PHE A 291 -10.54 -1.57 -15.78
CA PHE A 291 -9.78 -2.69 -15.23
C PHE A 291 -8.59 -3.02 -16.14
N TYR A 292 -7.42 -3.11 -15.55
CA TYR A 292 -6.25 -3.68 -16.20
C TYR A 292 -5.78 -4.94 -15.44
N PRO A 293 -5.73 -6.11 -16.10
CA PRO A 293 -5.27 -7.34 -15.49
C PRO A 293 -3.75 -7.29 -15.27
N MET A 294 -3.33 -7.39 -14.01
CA MET A 294 -1.94 -7.37 -13.60
C MET A 294 -1.76 -8.39 -12.48
N TYR A 295 -1.10 -9.50 -12.77
CA TYR A 295 -0.89 -10.55 -11.76
C TYR A 295 -0.17 -10.00 -10.54
N GLY A 296 -0.73 -10.24 -9.36
CA GLY A 296 -0.12 -9.85 -8.11
C GLY A 296 -0.05 -8.35 -7.83
N ALA A 297 -0.91 -7.53 -8.50
CA ALA A 297 -0.96 -6.09 -8.28
C ALA A 297 -1.12 -5.76 -6.79
N SER A 298 -0.18 -5.01 -6.22
CA SER A 298 -0.09 -4.80 -4.77
C SER A 298 -0.22 -3.34 -4.34
N TRP A 299 0.09 -2.40 -5.23
CA TRP A 299 0.04 -0.97 -4.94
C TRP A 299 -0.19 -0.18 -6.23
N ALA A 300 -0.98 0.88 -6.17
CA ALA A 300 -1.14 1.82 -7.27
C ALA A 300 -1.33 3.25 -6.73
N MET A 301 -0.70 4.22 -7.36
CA MET A 301 -0.80 5.64 -7.00
C MET A 301 -1.15 6.45 -8.24
N ALA A 302 -2.13 7.36 -8.08
CA ALA A 302 -2.55 8.24 -9.15
C ALA A 302 -1.99 9.65 -8.95
N ARG A 303 -1.31 10.19 -9.95
CA ARG A 303 -0.81 11.57 -10.03
C ARG A 303 -0.86 12.04 -11.49
N ASP A 304 -0.86 13.31 -11.68
CA ASP A 304 -0.64 13.96 -12.99
C ASP A 304 0.88 13.99 -13.24
N PHE A 305 1.42 12.88 -13.82
CA PHE A 305 2.87 12.72 -14.01
C PHE A 305 3.39 13.43 -15.26
N ASP A 306 2.55 13.73 -16.23
CA ASP A 306 2.93 14.41 -17.46
C ASP A 306 2.44 15.86 -17.52
N GLU A 307 1.81 16.35 -16.45
CA GLU A 307 1.30 17.72 -16.29
C GLU A 307 0.27 18.13 -17.37
N ASP A 308 -0.48 17.16 -17.92
CA ASP A 308 -1.54 17.41 -18.90
C ASP A 308 -2.90 17.73 -18.25
N GLY A 309 -2.99 17.58 -16.93
CA GLY A 309 -4.15 17.84 -16.10
C GLY A 309 -5.02 16.61 -15.85
N ASP A 310 -4.71 15.45 -16.43
CA ASP A 310 -5.37 14.18 -16.18
C ASP A 310 -4.56 13.34 -15.16
N LEU A 311 -5.22 12.42 -14.45
CA LEU A 311 -4.53 11.55 -13.49
C LEU A 311 -4.03 10.29 -14.19
N ASP A 312 -2.72 10.10 -14.20
CA ASP A 312 -2.05 8.87 -14.57
C ASP A 312 -1.95 7.90 -13.38
N ILE A 313 -1.53 6.65 -13.63
CA ILE A 313 -1.40 5.64 -12.59
C ILE A 313 -0.03 4.96 -12.69
N ALA A 314 0.72 4.96 -11.58
CA ALA A 314 1.86 4.08 -11.37
C ALA A 314 1.41 2.87 -10.54
N ALA A 315 1.74 1.65 -10.98
CA ALA A 315 1.35 0.43 -10.28
C ALA A 315 2.50 -0.57 -10.19
N ILE A 316 2.59 -1.27 -9.04
CA ILE A 316 3.54 -2.36 -8.81
C ILE A 316 2.84 -3.67 -8.53
N SER A 317 3.53 -4.75 -8.86
CA SER A 317 3.14 -6.12 -8.54
C SER A 317 4.19 -6.79 -7.67
N PHE A 318 3.74 -7.36 -6.55
CA PHE A 318 4.60 -8.17 -5.69
C PHE A 318 4.67 -9.65 -6.14
N PHE A 319 3.68 -10.13 -6.93
CA PHE A 319 3.59 -11.48 -7.46
C PHE A 319 3.31 -11.50 -8.97
N PRO A 320 4.13 -10.84 -9.81
CA PRO A 320 3.95 -10.91 -11.26
C PRO A 320 4.22 -12.32 -11.80
N ASP A 321 3.93 -12.55 -13.07
CA ASP A 321 4.41 -13.74 -13.75
C ASP A 321 5.92 -13.64 -14.04
N PHE A 322 6.72 -13.95 -13.04
CA PHE A 322 8.19 -13.89 -13.14
C PHE A 322 8.79 -14.72 -14.28
N LYS A 323 8.03 -15.67 -14.87
CA LYS A 323 8.53 -16.51 -15.94
C LYS A 323 8.28 -15.95 -17.33
N LYS A 324 7.15 -15.25 -17.52
CA LYS A 324 6.71 -14.81 -18.86
C LYS A 324 6.54 -13.29 -18.97
N LYS A 325 6.24 -12.61 -17.86
CA LYS A 325 5.89 -11.17 -17.84
C LYS A 325 6.50 -10.49 -16.62
N SER A 326 7.78 -10.74 -16.37
CA SER A 326 8.48 -10.16 -15.20
C SER A 326 8.56 -8.64 -15.25
N GLU A 327 8.51 -8.03 -16.43
CA GLU A 327 8.46 -6.58 -16.63
C GLU A 327 7.17 -5.95 -16.10
N GLN A 328 6.09 -6.73 -15.96
CA GLN A 328 4.85 -6.29 -15.32
C GLN A 328 4.96 -6.16 -13.79
N ALA A 329 6.17 -6.29 -13.22
CA ALA A 329 6.42 -5.92 -11.84
C ALA A 329 6.21 -4.42 -11.56
N PHE A 330 6.31 -3.58 -12.61
CA PHE A 330 5.91 -2.17 -12.60
C PHE A 330 5.24 -1.81 -13.92
N ILE A 331 4.13 -1.09 -13.87
CA ILE A 331 3.45 -0.51 -15.04
C ILE A 331 3.07 0.93 -14.72
N TYR A 332 3.39 1.83 -15.65
CA TYR A 332 2.88 3.17 -15.71
C TYR A 332 1.73 3.22 -16.73
N PHE A 333 0.61 3.80 -16.35
CA PHE A 333 -0.55 3.99 -17.20
C PHE A 333 -0.73 5.48 -17.46
N GLU A 334 -0.36 5.93 -18.64
CA GLU A 334 -0.63 7.29 -19.08
C GLU A 334 -2.13 7.41 -19.44
N ASN A 335 -2.79 8.40 -18.86
CA ASN A 335 -4.18 8.72 -19.16
C ASN A 335 -4.24 9.72 -20.33
N ARG A 336 -4.93 9.37 -21.37
CA ARG A 336 -5.20 10.26 -22.53
C ARG A 336 -6.69 10.25 -22.78
N ASP A 337 -7.39 11.32 -22.43
CA ASP A 337 -8.84 11.45 -22.63
C ASP A 337 -9.62 10.27 -21.96
N SER A 338 -9.32 9.96 -20.71
CA SER A 338 -9.92 8.84 -19.93
C SER A 338 -9.61 7.44 -20.48
N LYS A 339 -8.55 7.29 -21.27
CA LYS A 339 -8.03 6.01 -21.76
C LYS A 339 -6.63 5.80 -21.23
N PHE A 340 -6.40 4.69 -20.54
CA PHE A 340 -5.13 4.36 -19.95
C PHE A 340 -4.28 3.50 -20.88
N TYR A 341 -3.07 3.97 -21.18
CA TYR A 341 -2.08 3.30 -22.02
C TYR A 341 -0.95 2.78 -21.16
N PRO A 342 -0.70 1.46 -21.14
CA PRO A 342 0.31 0.86 -20.27
C PRO A 342 1.73 0.99 -20.85
N PHE A 343 2.69 1.33 -19.98
CA PHE A 343 4.12 1.39 -20.29
C PHE A 343 4.91 0.70 -19.18
N THR A 344 6.05 0.11 -19.52
CA THR A 344 6.96 -0.50 -18.55
C THR A 344 8.42 -0.36 -18.97
N THR A 345 9.35 -0.66 -18.07
CA THR A 345 10.79 -0.61 -18.32
C THR A 345 11.44 -1.95 -17.96
N PRO A 346 12.49 -2.40 -18.68
CA PRO A 346 13.24 -3.60 -18.35
C PRO A 346 13.84 -3.56 -16.93
N GLU A 347 14.14 -2.38 -16.40
CA GLU A 347 14.68 -2.18 -15.05
C GLU A 347 13.74 -2.67 -13.96
N SER A 348 12.43 -2.70 -14.23
CA SER A 348 11.40 -3.22 -13.31
C SER A 348 11.63 -4.68 -12.90
N THR A 349 12.36 -5.44 -13.72
CA THR A 349 12.72 -6.84 -13.42
C THR A 349 13.84 -6.98 -12.37
N GLY A 350 14.41 -5.85 -11.92
CA GLY A 350 15.58 -5.81 -11.04
C GLY A 350 15.33 -6.07 -9.57
N GLY A 351 14.10 -6.28 -9.16
CA GLY A 351 13.72 -6.53 -7.76
C GLY A 351 12.28 -7.01 -7.64
N ARG A 352 11.88 -7.28 -6.42
CA ARG A 352 10.50 -7.60 -6.03
C ARG A 352 9.92 -6.43 -5.25
N TRP A 353 9.11 -5.62 -5.90
CA TRP A 353 8.66 -4.34 -5.36
C TRP A 353 7.53 -4.51 -4.35
N LEU A 354 7.80 -4.17 -3.08
CA LEU A 354 6.81 -4.24 -2.00
C LEU A 354 6.12 -2.90 -1.76
N VAL A 355 6.88 -1.82 -1.83
CA VAL A 355 6.42 -0.47 -1.51
C VAL A 355 6.75 0.49 -2.63
N MET A 356 5.92 1.53 -2.77
CA MET A 356 6.09 2.60 -3.75
C MET A 356 5.87 3.94 -3.07
N GLU A 357 6.64 4.94 -3.46
CA GLU A 357 6.45 6.34 -3.07
C GLU A 357 6.57 7.21 -4.32
N VAL A 358 5.86 8.34 -4.32
CA VAL A 358 5.91 9.34 -5.39
C VAL A 358 6.23 10.70 -4.79
N ALA A 359 7.28 11.35 -5.27
CA ALA A 359 7.74 12.65 -4.79
C ALA A 359 8.68 13.29 -5.82
N ASP A 360 8.80 14.61 -5.77
CA ASP A 360 9.88 15.34 -6.43
C ASP A 360 11.17 15.14 -5.60
N VAL A 361 12.04 14.20 -6.05
CA VAL A 361 13.23 13.79 -5.27
C VAL A 361 14.49 14.56 -5.62
N ASP A 362 14.51 15.30 -6.71
CA ASP A 362 15.65 16.10 -7.14
C ASP A 362 15.36 17.61 -7.25
N HIS A 363 14.14 18.00 -6.83
CA HIS A 363 13.68 19.39 -6.71
C HIS A 363 13.56 20.12 -8.05
N ASP A 364 13.26 19.41 -9.12
CA ASP A 364 13.00 19.99 -10.44
C ASP A 364 11.51 20.31 -10.69
N ARG A 365 10.63 19.97 -9.75
CA ARG A 365 9.19 20.21 -9.67
C ARG A 365 8.31 19.27 -10.48
N ASP A 366 8.87 18.22 -11.04
CA ASP A 366 8.06 17.12 -11.52
C ASP A 366 8.06 15.93 -10.50
N VAL A 367 7.19 14.99 -10.71
CA VAL A 367 6.98 13.91 -9.73
C VAL A 367 7.68 12.65 -10.20
N ASP A 368 8.60 12.16 -9.39
CA ASP A 368 9.32 10.90 -9.58
C ASP A 368 8.64 9.73 -8.88
N ILE A 369 9.05 8.51 -9.24
CA ILE A 369 8.54 7.28 -8.65
C ILE A 369 9.70 6.49 -8.04
N LEU A 370 9.53 6.06 -6.79
CA LEU A 370 10.48 5.20 -6.09
C LEU A 370 9.83 3.86 -5.77
N LEU A 371 10.51 2.77 -6.12
CA LEU A 371 10.08 1.41 -5.82
C LEU A 371 11.06 0.76 -4.85
N GLY A 372 10.57 0.23 -3.72
CA GLY A 372 11.39 -0.44 -2.70
C GLY A 372 11.31 -1.96 -2.81
N ALA A 373 12.46 -2.62 -2.89
CA ALA A 373 12.56 -4.06 -3.07
C ALA A 373 12.53 -4.82 -1.73
N LEU A 374 11.68 -5.84 -1.66
CA LEU A 374 11.75 -6.87 -0.63
C LEU A 374 11.95 -8.22 -1.30
N ASP A 375 13.22 -8.60 -1.41
CA ASP A 375 13.62 -9.79 -2.14
C ASP A 375 13.72 -11.00 -1.22
N PHE A 376 12.99 -12.07 -1.54
CA PHE A 376 13.11 -13.34 -0.84
C PHE A 376 12.90 -14.51 -1.81
N LYS A 377 13.51 -15.64 -1.50
CA LYS A 377 13.58 -16.79 -2.41
C LYS A 377 12.22 -17.40 -2.79
N PRO A 378 11.26 -17.57 -1.89
CA PRO A 378 9.96 -18.13 -2.26
C PRO A 378 9.28 -17.34 -3.38
N ALA A 379 8.76 -18.06 -4.37
CA ALA A 379 8.06 -17.53 -5.55
C ALA A 379 8.87 -16.57 -6.46
N ALA A 380 10.20 -16.54 -6.32
CA ALA A 380 11.06 -15.68 -7.16
C ALA A 380 11.24 -16.20 -8.61
N GLY A 381 10.73 -17.39 -8.93
CA GLY A 381 10.71 -17.91 -10.30
C GLY A 381 12.08 -18.04 -11.00
N GLY A 382 13.18 -18.04 -10.26
CA GLY A 382 14.55 -18.07 -10.82
C GLY A 382 15.27 -16.72 -10.86
N ASN A 383 14.55 -15.61 -10.60
CA ASN A 383 15.15 -14.26 -10.61
C ASN A 383 15.95 -13.95 -9.32
N PHE A 384 15.84 -14.78 -8.29
CA PHE A 384 16.43 -14.52 -6.98
C PHE A 384 17.95 -14.30 -7.02
N GLU A 385 18.70 -15.13 -7.76
CA GLU A 385 20.16 -14.98 -7.86
C GLU A 385 20.55 -13.71 -8.63
N GLN A 386 19.74 -13.30 -9.61
CA GLN A 386 19.92 -12.03 -10.30
C GLN A 386 19.69 -10.86 -9.35
N TRP A 387 18.60 -10.84 -8.58
CA TRP A 387 18.32 -9.79 -7.61
C TRP A 387 19.41 -9.69 -6.55
N LYS A 388 19.84 -10.82 -5.99
CA LYS A 388 20.95 -10.86 -5.03
C LYS A 388 22.24 -10.28 -5.62
N LYS A 389 22.55 -10.57 -6.89
CA LYS A 389 23.74 -10.02 -7.56
C LYS A 389 23.60 -8.51 -7.82
N GLN A 390 22.42 -8.05 -8.17
CA GLN A 390 22.14 -6.64 -8.44
C GLN A 390 22.02 -5.80 -7.17
N SER A 391 21.53 -6.40 -6.06
CA SER A 391 21.38 -5.76 -4.74
C SER A 391 20.61 -4.43 -4.80
N THR A 392 19.57 -4.36 -5.66
CA THR A 392 18.79 -3.16 -5.89
C THR A 392 17.84 -2.92 -4.72
N SER A 393 18.12 -1.96 -3.87
CA SER A 393 17.24 -1.58 -2.76
C SER A 393 16.08 -0.70 -3.22
N ILE A 394 16.37 0.24 -4.12
CA ILE A 394 15.39 1.17 -4.68
C ILE A 394 15.58 1.22 -6.20
N LEU A 395 14.47 1.20 -6.96
CA LEU A 395 14.44 1.66 -8.33
C LEU A 395 13.84 3.06 -8.34
N LEU A 396 14.65 4.02 -8.75
CA LEU A 396 14.21 5.39 -9.04
C LEU A 396 13.80 5.45 -10.51
N LEU A 397 12.61 5.95 -10.76
CA LEU A 397 12.13 6.35 -12.08
C LEU A 397 12.01 7.87 -12.04
N LYS A 398 13.08 8.53 -12.52
CA LYS A 398 13.15 9.99 -12.59
C LYS A 398 12.33 10.46 -13.78
N ASN A 399 11.38 11.37 -13.54
CA ASN A 399 10.62 12.01 -14.60
C ASN A 399 11.53 12.89 -15.48
N LYS A 400 11.17 13.09 -16.72
CA LYS A 400 11.93 13.88 -17.71
C LYS A 400 11.15 15.06 -18.26
N LEU A 401 10.13 15.49 -17.55
CA LEU A 401 9.38 16.67 -17.95
C LEU A 401 10.22 17.94 -17.83
N ARG A 402 11.18 17.96 -16.91
CA ARG A 402 12.04 19.12 -16.64
C ARG A 402 13.50 18.75 -16.47
#